data_e6e7c2575c60e4b2795930183e31a409
#
_entry.id   e6e7c2575c60e4b2795930183e31a409
#
_cell.length_a   1.000
_cell.length_b   1.000
_cell.length_c   1.000
_cell.angle_alpha   90.00
_cell.angle_beta   90.00
_cell.angle_gamma   90.00
#
_symmetry.space_group_name_H-M   'P 1'
#
loop_
_entity.id
_entity.type
_entity.pdbx_description
1 polymer ?
#
loop_
_entity_poly.entity_id
_entity_poly.type
_entity_poly.pdbx_seq_one_letter_code
_entity_poly.pdbx_strand_id
1 'polypeptide(L)' 'MALEPGDIVQLKSGGPLMTVVAVEKSEVRCIWHSASAEALCSALIPAAALDHIDLADDEDEEEED' A
#
# COMPACT_ATOMS: atom_id res chain seq x y z
N MET A 1 5.47 -13.79 2.09
CA MET A 1 5.86 -12.73 1.30
C MET A 1 6.01 -11.48 2.13
N ALA A 2 7.06 -10.78 2.00
CA ALA A 2 7.32 -9.65 2.85
C ALA A 2 7.01 -8.35 2.12
N LEU A 3 6.43 -7.41 2.83
CA LEU A 3 6.18 -6.10 2.27
C LEU A 3 7.43 -5.25 2.44
N GLU A 4 7.60 -4.28 1.56
CA GLU A 4 8.75 -3.40 1.60
C GLU A 4 8.30 -1.97 1.38
N PRO A 5 9.09 -0.99 1.80
CA PRO A 5 8.75 0.39 1.53
C PRO A 5 8.59 0.60 0.03
N GLY A 6 7.55 1.30 -0.34
CA GLY A 6 7.24 1.53 -1.74
C GLY A 6 6.17 0.61 -2.29
N ASP A 7 5.86 -0.46 -1.58
CA ASP A 7 4.82 -1.37 -2.04
C ASP A 7 3.46 -0.72 -1.90
N ILE A 8 2.54 -1.16 -2.75
CA ILE A 8 1.16 -0.70 -2.70
C ILE A 8 0.34 -1.78 -2.04
N VAL A 9 -0.46 -1.43 -1.06
CA VAL A 9 -1.27 -2.38 -0.33
C VAL A 9 -2.69 -1.85 -0.15
N GLN A 10 -3.58 -2.73 0.23
CA GLN A 10 -4.96 -2.37 0.48
C GLN A 10 -5.46 -3.27 1.60
N LEU A 11 -6.36 -2.76 2.42
CA LEU A 11 -6.95 -3.60 3.45
C LEU A 11 -7.71 -4.73 2.81
N LYS A 12 -7.64 -5.91 3.38
CA LYS A 12 -8.35 -7.06 2.84
C LYS A 12 -9.85 -6.80 2.81
N SER A 13 -10.33 -5.94 3.69
CA SER A 13 -11.75 -5.62 3.71
C SER A 13 -12.12 -4.53 2.70
N GLY A 14 -11.16 -4.01 1.97
CA GLY A 14 -11.43 -2.96 1.00
C GLY A 14 -10.88 -1.64 1.48
N GLY A 15 -11.13 -0.58 0.74
CA GLY A 15 -10.67 0.74 1.12
C GLY A 15 -9.67 1.29 0.13
N PRO A 16 -9.04 2.41 0.44
CA PRO A 16 -8.14 3.04 -0.53
C PRO A 16 -6.83 2.27 -0.64
N LEU A 17 -6.18 2.43 -1.76
CA LEU A 17 -4.84 1.88 -1.91
C LEU A 17 -3.91 2.73 -1.07
N MET A 18 -2.90 2.10 -0.49
CA MET A 18 -1.96 2.77 0.39
C MET A 18 -0.55 2.42 -0.02
N THR A 19 0.39 3.26 0.34
CA THR A 19 1.80 3.01 0.05
C THR A 19 2.51 2.70 1.35
N VAL A 20 3.32 1.65 1.35
CA VAL A 20 4.10 1.28 2.52
C VAL A 20 5.29 2.21 2.61
N VAL A 21 5.52 2.79 3.78
CA VAL A 21 6.68 3.64 3.99
C VAL A 21 7.67 3.04 4.99
N ALA A 22 7.23 2.10 5.81
CA ALA A 22 8.13 1.44 6.74
C ALA A 22 7.53 0.10 7.13
N VAL A 23 8.36 -0.89 7.38
CA VAL A 23 7.91 -2.20 7.78
C VAL A 23 8.47 -2.48 9.17
N GLU A 24 7.59 -2.82 10.10
CA GLU A 24 8.01 -3.17 11.43
C GLU A 24 7.63 -4.63 11.65
N LYS A 25 7.98 -5.23 12.67
CA LYS A 25 7.85 -6.65 12.85
C LYS A 25 6.62 -7.26 12.20
N SER A 26 5.49 -7.03 12.75
CA SER A 26 4.27 -7.60 12.18
C SER A 26 3.33 -6.50 11.71
N GLU A 27 3.79 -5.26 11.71
CA GLU A 27 2.97 -4.15 11.31
C GLU A 27 3.66 -3.34 10.26
N VAL A 28 2.88 -2.60 9.48
CA VAL A 28 3.41 -1.85 8.36
C VAL A 28 2.85 -0.45 8.44
N ARG A 29 3.71 0.53 8.32
CA ARG A 29 3.25 1.91 8.32
C ARG A 29 2.91 2.28 6.88
N CYS A 30 1.68 2.70 6.66
CA CYS A 30 1.19 3.03 5.34
C CYS A 30 0.71 4.45 5.28
N ILE A 31 0.78 5.06 4.10
CA ILE A 31 0.21 6.38 3.89
C ILE A 31 -0.70 6.31 2.69
N TRP A 32 -1.68 7.20 2.67
CA TRP A 32 -2.58 7.30 1.53
C TRP A 32 -3.14 8.71 1.49
N HIS A 33 -3.57 9.13 0.32
CA HIS A 33 -4.17 10.44 0.16
C HIS A 33 -5.67 10.31 0.36
N SER A 34 -6.22 11.07 1.26
CA SER A 34 -7.63 11.04 1.52
C SER A 34 -8.29 12.22 0.83
N ALA A 35 -9.18 11.93 -0.12
CA ALA A 35 -9.88 12.98 -0.82
C ALA A 35 -10.81 13.72 0.12
N SER A 36 -11.39 13.04 1.08
CA SER A 36 -12.27 13.69 2.02
C SER A 36 -11.55 14.68 2.87
N ALA A 37 -10.37 14.32 3.34
CA ALA A 37 -9.60 15.19 4.21
C ALA A 37 -8.68 16.09 3.41
N GLU A 38 -8.49 15.80 2.12
CA GLU A 38 -7.62 16.57 1.26
C GLU A 38 -6.21 16.62 1.85
N ALA A 39 -5.75 15.50 2.35
CA ALA A 39 -4.45 15.44 3.00
C ALA A 39 -3.95 14.01 3.02
N LEU A 40 -2.67 13.86 3.25
CA LEU A 40 -2.11 12.53 3.43
C LEU A 40 -2.42 12.04 4.82
N CYS A 41 -2.82 10.80 4.90
CA CYS A 41 -3.09 10.15 6.17
C CYS A 41 -2.11 9.02 6.34
N SER A 42 -1.88 8.62 7.57
CA SER A 42 -0.99 7.48 7.82
C SER A 42 -1.53 6.64 8.95
N ALA A 43 -1.14 5.39 8.97
CA ALA A 43 -1.55 4.48 10.03
C ALA A 43 -0.59 3.32 10.09
N LEU A 44 -0.48 2.71 11.26
CA LEU A 44 0.31 1.50 11.44
C LEU A 44 -0.68 0.36 11.46
N ILE A 45 -0.60 -0.54 10.50
CA ILE A 45 -1.60 -1.56 10.26
C ILE A 45 -0.95 -2.94 10.29
N PRO A 46 -1.55 -3.92 10.95
CA PRO A 46 -0.97 -5.26 10.94
C PRO A 46 -0.86 -5.78 9.52
N ALA A 47 0.27 -6.34 9.19
CA ALA A 47 0.50 -6.85 7.84
C ALA A 47 -0.53 -7.91 7.47
N ALA A 48 -1.01 -8.65 8.45
CA ALA A 48 -1.99 -9.69 8.17
C ALA A 48 -3.30 -9.13 7.63
N ALA A 49 -3.57 -7.86 7.84
CA ALA A 49 -4.80 -7.24 7.37
C ALA A 49 -4.66 -6.63 5.98
N LEU A 50 -3.49 -6.75 5.37
CA LEU A 50 -3.22 -6.09 4.10
C LEU A 50 -3.02 -7.08 2.97
N ASP A 51 -3.45 -6.69 1.78
CA ASP A 51 -3.16 -7.42 0.55
C ASP A 51 -2.17 -6.60 -0.24
N HIS A 52 -1.18 -7.25 -0.79
CA HIS A 52 -0.22 -6.58 -1.65
C HIS A 52 -0.84 -6.40 -3.04
N ILE A 53 -0.85 -5.19 -3.52
CA ILE A 53 -1.43 -4.88 -4.82
C ILE A 53 -0.28 -4.67 -5.80
N ASP A 54 -0.25 -5.48 -6.82
CA ASP A 54 0.84 -5.44 -7.75
C ASP A 54 0.45 -4.62 -8.96
N LEU A 55 0.63 -3.32 -8.88
CA LEU A 55 0.29 -2.46 -9.97
C LEU A 55 1.37 -2.36 -11.00
N ALA A 56 2.57 -2.65 -10.61
CA ALA A 56 3.69 -2.49 -11.51
C ALA A 56 3.61 -3.42 -12.69
N ASP A 57 3.06 -4.58 -12.50
CA ASP A 57 2.97 -5.49 -13.57
C ASP A 57 2.27 -4.91 -14.72
N ASP A 58 1.26 -4.15 -14.46
CA ASP A 58 0.49 -3.63 -15.52
C ASP A 58 1.26 -2.72 -16.36
N GLU A 59 2.10 -1.93 -15.80
CA GLU A 59 2.78 -1.03 -16.58
C GLU A 59 3.86 -1.61 -17.26
N ASP A 60 4.45 -2.56 -16.70
CA ASP A 60 5.53 -3.11 -17.33
C ASP A 60 5.24 -3.53 -18.64
N GLU A 61 4.17 -4.02 -18.81
CA GLU A 61 3.92 -4.47 -20.00
C GLU A 61 3.68 -3.53 -20.93
N GLU A 62 3.54 -2.51 -20.59
CA GLU A 62 3.34 -1.62 -21.48
C GLU A 62 4.34 -0.99 -21.83
N GLU A 63 4.98 -1.00 -21.30
CA GLU A 63 5.74 -0.50 -21.63
C GLU A 63 6.47 -0.50 -22.38
N GLU A 64 6.24 -0.72 -22.44
CA GLU A 64 6.62 -0.80 -23.06
C GLU A 64 6.94 -0.31 -23.74
N ASP A 65 6.69 -0.06 -23.75
CA ASP A 65 6.78 0.31 -24.20
C ASP A 65 7.17 0.54 -24.62
#